data_8cea71a8acede5832b140d8f52eafe73
#
_entry.id   8cea71a8acede5832b140d8f52eafe73
#
_cell.length_a   1.000
_cell.length_b   1.000
_cell.length_c   1.000
_cell.angle_alpha   90.00
_cell.angle_beta   90.00
_cell.angle_gamma   90.00
#
_symmetry.space_group_name_H-M   'P 1'
#
loop_
_entity.id
_entity.type
_entity.pdbx_description
1 polymer ?
#
loop_
_entity_poly.entity_id
_entity_poly.type
_entity_poly.pdbx_seq_one_letter_code
_entity_poly.pdbx_strand_id
1 'polypeptide(L)'
;MKLGFNEATALECKGQSLMADLEMCEKYGFDYIEIRFVCVKDYLKEHTLEELADWFKNHHLKPWAYNTLIFFNQRDEAGEKEIDEEVDFILKVSKAIGMKMLITVPSFDVKDKSVSEIKEEAVARLRYLSDKVGADMKISLEFCGAPNCSINQFGTAYDVVKAVDRDNVGVTVDTFHFHEMCSRLEDLRVADGKKIFAYHLNDCEDLPLGSCGDDKRLWPGEGVVDHAGIAAALKEIGFDGVCTIEEFRPEYYAMSHEDNVKKAAEVTRDFVQKYFG
;
A
#
# COMPACT_ATOMS: atom_id res chain seq x y z
N MET A 1 -8.70 -5.14 -14.42
CA MET A 1 -8.12 -4.68 -13.14
C MET A 1 -9.21 -4.03 -12.30
N LYS A 2 -9.19 -4.19 -10.98
CA LYS A 2 -10.16 -3.65 -10.03
C LYS A 2 -9.69 -2.32 -9.45
N LEU A 3 -10.62 -1.46 -9.02
CA LEU A 3 -10.32 -0.15 -8.47
C LEU A 3 -10.24 -0.20 -6.95
N GLY A 4 -9.14 0.29 -6.38
CA GLY A 4 -8.92 0.42 -4.93
C GLY A 4 -8.79 1.88 -4.51
N PHE A 5 -9.17 2.16 -3.27
CA PHE A 5 -8.96 3.42 -2.61
C PHE A 5 -8.13 3.20 -1.33
N ASN A 6 -7.08 3.98 -1.15
CA ASN A 6 -6.34 4.02 0.11
C ASN A 6 -6.81 5.22 0.93
N GLU A 7 -7.20 5.00 2.19
CA GLU A 7 -7.67 6.07 3.10
C GLU A 7 -6.66 7.22 3.27
N ALA A 8 -5.36 6.99 2.97
CA ALA A 8 -4.38 8.07 2.95
C ALA A 8 -4.77 9.21 2.02
N THR A 9 -5.42 8.90 0.89
CA THR A 9 -5.80 9.88 -0.13
C THR A 9 -6.73 10.98 0.38
N ALA A 10 -7.53 10.71 1.41
CA ALA A 10 -8.46 11.68 2.00
C ALA A 10 -8.25 11.91 3.50
N LEU A 11 -7.16 11.38 4.08
CA LEU A 11 -6.95 11.28 5.53
C LEU A 11 -7.08 12.59 6.30
N GLU A 12 -6.66 13.71 5.72
CA GLU A 12 -6.73 15.04 6.34
C GLU A 12 -7.86 15.91 5.76
N CYS A 13 -8.70 15.37 4.88
CA CYS A 13 -9.87 16.09 4.40
C CYS A 13 -10.84 16.39 5.54
N LYS A 14 -11.42 17.58 5.52
CA LYS A 14 -12.40 17.96 6.54
C LYS A 14 -13.61 17.04 6.52
N GLY A 15 -13.88 16.40 7.66
CA GLY A 15 -15.01 15.48 7.83
C GLY A 15 -14.69 14.03 7.46
N GLN A 16 -13.42 13.72 7.15
CA GLN A 16 -12.98 12.35 6.94
C GLN A 16 -13.23 11.49 8.19
N SER A 17 -13.64 10.28 7.97
CA SER A 17 -13.73 9.17 8.93
C SER A 17 -13.83 7.86 8.15
N LEU A 18 -13.57 6.72 8.79
CA LEU A 18 -13.73 5.42 8.11
C LEU A 18 -15.12 5.29 7.46
N MET A 19 -16.18 5.65 8.16
CA MET A 19 -17.53 5.56 7.59
C MET A 19 -17.74 6.51 6.41
N ALA A 20 -17.22 7.73 6.48
CA ALA A 20 -17.29 8.68 5.36
C ALA A 20 -16.54 8.15 4.13
N ASP A 21 -15.34 7.55 4.32
CA ASP A 21 -14.59 6.93 3.24
C ASP A 21 -15.36 5.74 2.64
N LEU A 22 -15.93 4.87 3.47
CA LEU A 22 -16.73 3.73 3.01
C LEU A 22 -17.92 4.17 2.16
N GLU A 23 -18.70 5.16 2.63
CA GLU A 23 -19.87 5.68 1.92
C GLU A 23 -19.51 6.34 0.59
N MET A 24 -18.42 7.12 0.56
CA MET A 24 -17.99 7.78 -0.67
C MET A 24 -17.37 6.79 -1.65
N CYS A 25 -16.55 5.83 -1.19
CA CYS A 25 -16.01 4.79 -2.05
C CYS A 25 -17.10 3.91 -2.68
N GLU A 26 -18.12 3.52 -1.91
CA GLU A 26 -19.31 2.82 -2.43
C GLU A 26 -20.03 3.67 -3.48
N LYS A 27 -20.30 4.95 -3.17
CA LYS A 27 -20.99 5.90 -4.06
C LYS A 27 -20.26 6.10 -5.39
N TYR A 28 -18.94 6.22 -5.37
CA TYR A 28 -18.12 6.48 -6.57
C TYR A 28 -17.58 5.23 -7.26
N GLY A 29 -17.97 4.03 -6.77
CA GLY A 29 -17.78 2.76 -7.45
C GLY A 29 -16.38 2.20 -7.38
N PHE A 30 -15.68 2.38 -6.26
CA PHE A 30 -14.51 1.58 -5.93
C PHE A 30 -14.93 0.13 -5.62
N ASP A 31 -14.10 -0.83 -6.02
CA ASP A 31 -14.29 -2.24 -5.69
C ASP A 31 -13.74 -2.58 -4.30
N TYR A 32 -12.64 -1.91 -3.91
CA TYR A 32 -11.86 -2.22 -2.72
C TYR A 32 -11.41 -0.96 -1.97
N ILE A 33 -11.20 -1.12 -0.66
CA ILE A 33 -10.60 -0.09 0.19
C ILE A 33 -9.43 -0.67 1.00
N GLU A 34 -8.35 0.10 1.10
CA GLU A 34 -7.24 -0.13 2.02
C GLU A 34 -7.45 0.72 3.26
N ILE A 35 -7.49 0.06 4.42
CA ILE A 35 -7.92 0.67 5.67
C ILE A 35 -6.70 0.99 6.53
N ARG A 36 -6.65 2.22 7.05
CA ARG A 36 -5.59 2.68 7.93
C ARG A 36 -5.87 2.37 9.40
N PHE A 37 -4.78 2.07 10.13
CA PHE A 37 -4.83 1.76 11.56
C PHE A 37 -5.54 2.83 12.39
N VAL A 38 -5.21 4.10 12.15
CA VAL A 38 -5.80 5.22 12.87
C VAL A 38 -7.30 5.31 12.65
N CYS A 39 -7.76 5.10 11.40
CA CYS A 39 -9.17 5.18 11.05
C CYS A 39 -10.01 4.08 11.73
N VAL A 40 -9.49 2.84 11.76
CA VAL A 40 -10.16 1.75 12.48
C VAL A 40 -10.17 2.00 13.98
N LYS A 41 -9.06 2.45 14.55
CA LYS A 41 -9.02 2.75 15.99
C LYS A 41 -9.99 3.84 16.39
N ASP A 42 -10.11 4.88 15.56
CA ASP A 42 -11.04 5.97 15.81
C ASP A 42 -12.49 5.51 15.67
N TYR A 43 -12.80 4.73 14.65
CA TYR A 43 -14.10 4.10 14.46
C TYR A 43 -14.52 3.26 15.68
N LEU A 44 -13.61 2.45 16.23
CA LEU A 44 -13.88 1.56 17.36
C LEU A 44 -14.06 2.28 18.71
N LYS A 45 -13.91 3.60 18.77
CA LYS A 45 -14.25 4.39 19.99
C LYS A 45 -15.78 4.48 20.20
N GLU A 46 -16.56 4.42 19.12
CA GLU A 46 -18.01 4.63 19.14
C GLU A 46 -18.78 3.47 18.51
N HIS A 47 -18.11 2.56 17.80
CA HIS A 47 -18.67 1.46 17.02
C HIS A 47 -17.99 0.12 17.31
N THR A 48 -18.55 -0.95 16.77
CA THR A 48 -18.03 -2.32 16.92
C THR A 48 -17.48 -2.89 15.62
N LEU A 49 -16.68 -3.94 15.72
CA LEU A 49 -16.22 -4.70 14.55
C LEU A 49 -17.36 -5.45 13.84
N GLU A 50 -18.39 -5.84 14.60
CA GLU A 50 -19.59 -6.49 14.08
C GLU A 50 -20.37 -5.53 13.17
N GLU A 51 -20.53 -4.27 13.56
CA GLU A 51 -21.17 -3.24 12.74
C GLU A 51 -20.38 -2.99 11.46
N LEU A 52 -19.06 -2.93 11.54
CA LEU A 52 -18.19 -2.77 10.35
C LEU A 52 -18.27 -4.00 9.42
N ALA A 53 -18.29 -5.21 9.98
CA ALA A 53 -18.46 -6.44 9.22
C ALA A 53 -19.82 -6.50 8.50
N ASP A 54 -20.88 -6.09 9.19
CA ASP A 54 -22.22 -6.03 8.62
C ASP A 54 -22.31 -4.98 7.51
N TRP A 55 -21.61 -3.86 7.65
CA TRP A 55 -21.52 -2.86 6.59
C TRP A 55 -20.92 -3.48 5.31
N PHE A 56 -19.72 -4.08 5.38
CA PHE A 56 -19.07 -4.71 4.23
C PHE A 56 -19.85 -5.86 3.62
N LYS A 57 -20.64 -6.59 4.43
CA LYS A 57 -21.49 -7.67 3.94
C LYS A 57 -22.62 -7.14 3.04
N ASN A 58 -23.13 -5.95 3.34
CA ASN A 58 -24.32 -5.40 2.67
C ASN A 58 -23.98 -4.43 1.53
N HIS A 59 -22.70 -4.13 1.26
CA HIS A 59 -22.26 -3.20 0.25
C HIS A 59 -21.36 -3.86 -0.81
N HIS A 60 -21.22 -3.21 -1.96
CA HIS A 60 -20.32 -3.66 -3.04
C HIS A 60 -18.85 -3.58 -2.64
N LEU A 61 -18.46 -2.45 -2.04
CA LEU A 61 -17.10 -2.19 -1.58
C LEU A 61 -16.61 -3.29 -0.63
N LYS A 62 -15.38 -3.77 -0.82
CA LYS A 62 -14.78 -4.81 0.04
C LYS A 62 -13.47 -4.34 0.66
N PRO A 63 -13.14 -4.81 1.88
CA PRO A 63 -11.86 -4.52 2.49
C PRO A 63 -10.74 -5.26 1.72
N TRP A 64 -9.71 -4.53 1.28
CA TRP A 64 -8.60 -5.08 0.54
C TRP A 64 -7.41 -5.41 1.42
N ALA A 65 -6.83 -4.37 2.01
CA ALA A 65 -5.63 -4.48 2.81
C ALA A 65 -5.69 -3.57 4.05
N TYR A 66 -4.93 -3.95 5.05
CA TYR A 66 -4.51 -3.04 6.10
C TYR A 66 -3.28 -2.26 5.61
N ASN A 67 -3.36 -0.95 5.57
CA ASN A 67 -2.29 -0.06 5.17
C ASN A 67 -2.04 0.95 6.30
N THR A 68 -0.91 0.82 7.01
CA THR A 68 0.23 -0.08 6.82
C THR A 68 0.86 -0.41 8.16
N LEU A 69 1.50 -1.57 8.26
CA LEU A 69 2.40 -1.88 9.37
C LEU A 69 3.73 -1.16 9.14
N ILE A 70 3.99 -0.12 9.95
CA ILE A 70 5.11 0.79 9.74
C ILE A 70 6.38 0.25 10.39
N PHE A 71 7.49 0.26 9.62
CA PHE A 71 8.83 -0.08 10.09
C PHE A 71 8.94 -1.50 10.66
N PHE A 72 8.61 -2.48 9.82
CA PHE A 72 8.59 -3.88 10.22
C PHE A 72 9.96 -4.48 10.57
N ASN A 73 11.05 -3.83 10.12
CA ASN A 73 12.42 -4.33 10.23
C ASN A 73 13.32 -3.36 10.98
N GLN A 74 14.53 -3.80 11.37
CA GLN A 74 15.56 -2.98 12.03
C GLN A 74 15.06 -2.33 13.34
N ARG A 75 14.22 -3.03 14.08
CA ARG A 75 13.68 -2.59 15.38
C ARG A 75 14.45 -3.23 16.53
N ASP A 76 14.46 -2.55 17.66
CA ASP A 76 14.87 -3.14 18.94
C ASP A 76 13.75 -4.02 19.53
N GLU A 77 14.04 -4.70 20.66
CA GLU A 77 13.08 -5.59 21.32
C GLU A 77 11.75 -4.91 21.67
N ALA A 78 11.79 -3.65 22.07
CA ALA A 78 10.58 -2.88 22.40
C ALA A 78 9.75 -2.60 21.13
N GLY A 79 10.40 -2.17 20.05
CA GLY A 79 9.75 -1.95 18.75
C GLY A 79 9.22 -3.25 18.11
N GLU A 80 9.92 -4.37 18.28
CA GLU A 80 9.40 -5.67 17.83
C GLU A 80 8.12 -6.07 18.57
N LYS A 81 8.05 -5.80 19.87
CA LYS A 81 6.85 -6.04 20.66
C LYS A 81 5.68 -5.14 20.23
N GLU A 82 5.93 -3.88 19.95
CA GLU A 82 4.90 -2.96 19.40
C GLU A 82 4.34 -3.48 18.07
N ILE A 83 5.21 -3.96 17.17
CA ILE A 83 4.81 -4.60 15.91
C ILE A 83 3.92 -5.84 16.18
N ASP A 84 4.31 -6.67 17.12
CA ASP A 84 3.55 -7.87 17.45
C ASP A 84 2.15 -7.56 18.01
N GLU A 85 2.02 -6.54 18.86
CA GLU A 85 0.75 -6.07 19.39
C GLU A 85 -0.13 -5.48 18.29
N GLU A 86 0.47 -4.73 17.33
CA GLU A 86 -0.25 -4.21 16.17
C GLU A 86 -0.73 -5.32 15.24
N VAL A 87 0.12 -6.32 14.95
CA VAL A 87 -0.27 -7.48 14.14
C VAL A 87 -1.42 -8.25 14.79
N ASP A 88 -1.41 -8.43 16.11
CA ASP A 88 -2.50 -9.10 16.82
C ASP A 88 -3.82 -8.32 16.69
N PHE A 89 -3.77 -7.00 16.74
CA PHE A 89 -4.92 -6.15 16.48
C PHE A 89 -5.39 -6.27 15.01
N ILE A 90 -4.47 -6.22 14.05
CA ILE A 90 -4.78 -6.39 12.61
C ILE A 90 -5.46 -7.73 12.36
N LEU A 91 -4.97 -8.81 12.94
CA LEU A 91 -5.58 -10.15 12.81
C LEU A 91 -7.01 -10.19 13.36
N LYS A 92 -7.26 -9.50 14.47
CA LYS A 92 -8.61 -9.40 15.04
C LYS A 92 -9.56 -8.66 14.09
N VAL A 93 -9.13 -7.50 13.55
CA VAL A 93 -9.92 -6.71 12.58
C VAL A 93 -10.14 -7.52 11.31
N SER A 94 -9.07 -8.07 10.74
CA SER A 94 -9.11 -8.85 9.49
C SER A 94 -10.06 -10.04 9.57
N LYS A 95 -10.04 -10.74 10.70
CA LYS A 95 -10.96 -11.86 10.94
C LYS A 95 -12.44 -11.42 10.96
N ALA A 96 -12.70 -10.24 11.53
CA ALA A 96 -14.07 -9.72 11.63
C ALA A 96 -14.63 -9.28 10.27
N ILE A 97 -13.83 -8.52 9.47
CA ILE A 97 -14.31 -7.93 8.22
C ILE A 97 -13.95 -8.72 6.96
N GLY A 98 -13.17 -9.80 7.08
CA GLY A 98 -12.76 -10.64 5.94
C GLY A 98 -11.59 -10.08 5.13
N MET A 99 -10.84 -9.10 5.64
CA MET A 99 -9.63 -8.58 5.03
C MET A 99 -8.51 -9.62 5.08
N LYS A 100 -7.71 -9.74 4.00
CA LYS A 100 -6.72 -10.82 3.87
C LYS A 100 -5.34 -10.36 3.47
N MET A 101 -5.05 -9.07 3.58
CA MET A 101 -3.73 -8.54 3.25
C MET A 101 -3.28 -7.49 4.25
N LEU A 102 -2.01 -7.53 4.58
CA LEU A 102 -1.27 -6.56 5.35
C LEU A 102 -0.17 -5.99 4.46
N ILE A 103 -0.17 -4.68 4.24
CA ILE A 103 0.95 -3.98 3.62
C ILE A 103 1.91 -3.58 4.73
N THR A 104 3.21 -3.71 4.48
CA THR A 104 4.24 -3.32 5.43
C THR A 104 5.36 -2.53 4.75
N VAL A 105 5.87 -1.51 5.44
CA VAL A 105 6.93 -0.64 4.95
C VAL A 105 8.21 -0.81 5.78
N PRO A 106 9.39 -0.68 5.15
CA PRO A 106 10.68 -0.83 5.83
C PRO A 106 11.04 0.39 6.66
N SER A 107 12.01 0.21 7.57
CA SER A 107 12.53 1.27 8.42
C SER A 107 13.41 2.27 7.65
N PHE A 108 13.45 3.49 8.17
CA PHE A 108 14.30 4.56 7.68
C PHE A 108 15.50 4.79 8.61
N ASP A 109 16.49 5.53 8.11
CA ASP A 109 17.67 5.97 8.87
C ASP A 109 18.47 4.84 9.53
N VAL A 110 18.48 3.67 8.92
CA VAL A 110 19.27 2.53 9.41
C VAL A 110 20.77 2.88 9.28
N LYS A 111 21.48 2.80 10.40
CA LYS A 111 22.91 3.15 10.49
C LYS A 111 23.75 1.92 10.74
N ASP A 112 25.02 2.02 10.30
CA ASP A 112 26.07 1.05 10.61
C ASP A 112 25.75 -0.39 10.20
N LYS A 113 24.92 -0.57 9.15
CA LYS A 113 24.59 -1.88 8.57
C LYS A 113 24.81 -1.89 7.07
N SER A 114 25.36 -2.97 6.58
CA SER A 114 25.47 -3.22 5.14
C SER A 114 24.12 -3.57 4.53
N VAL A 115 23.99 -3.41 3.22
CA VAL A 115 22.78 -3.83 2.47
C VAL A 115 22.49 -5.32 2.67
N SER A 116 23.53 -6.18 2.78
CA SER A 116 23.36 -7.62 3.05
C SER A 116 22.71 -7.87 4.40
N GLU A 117 23.22 -7.22 5.45
CA GLU A 117 22.67 -7.36 6.81
C GLU A 117 21.23 -6.87 6.90
N ILE A 118 20.88 -5.77 6.20
CA ILE A 118 19.52 -5.27 6.12
C ILE A 118 18.60 -6.29 5.43
N LYS A 119 19.03 -6.84 4.30
CA LYS A 119 18.26 -7.86 3.55
C LYS A 119 18.08 -9.14 4.37
N GLU A 120 19.11 -9.64 5.02
CA GLU A 120 19.07 -10.87 5.82
C GLU A 120 18.07 -10.72 7.01
N GLU A 121 18.13 -9.59 7.69
CA GLU A 121 17.22 -9.29 8.79
C GLU A 121 15.78 -9.12 8.30
N ALA A 122 15.55 -8.38 7.20
CA ALA A 122 14.23 -8.22 6.60
C ALA A 122 13.61 -9.57 6.20
N VAL A 123 14.41 -10.48 5.63
CA VAL A 123 13.99 -11.87 5.33
C VAL A 123 13.57 -12.60 6.60
N ALA A 124 14.35 -12.50 7.67
CA ALA A 124 14.04 -13.15 8.94
C ALA A 124 12.74 -12.61 9.55
N ARG A 125 12.56 -11.29 9.54
CA ARG A 125 11.35 -10.63 10.06
C ARG A 125 10.11 -10.97 9.23
N LEU A 126 10.18 -10.96 7.91
CA LEU A 126 9.04 -11.32 7.05
C LEU A 126 8.66 -12.80 7.20
N ARG A 127 9.63 -13.70 7.41
CA ARG A 127 9.32 -15.10 7.75
C ARG A 127 8.58 -15.22 9.08
N TYR A 128 9.07 -14.54 10.11
CA TYR A 128 8.40 -14.48 11.40
C TYR A 128 6.97 -13.94 11.28
N LEU A 129 6.79 -12.81 10.62
CA LEU A 129 5.46 -12.22 10.40
C LEU A 129 4.55 -13.14 9.57
N SER A 130 5.09 -13.79 8.53
CA SER A 130 4.35 -14.77 7.73
C SER A 130 3.85 -15.94 8.57
N ASP A 131 4.70 -16.49 9.43
CA ASP A 131 4.32 -17.56 10.33
C ASP A 131 3.28 -17.10 11.38
N LYS A 132 3.42 -15.85 11.89
CA LYS A 132 2.48 -15.24 12.86
C LYS A 132 1.10 -14.98 12.27
N VAL A 133 1.02 -14.43 11.05
CA VAL A 133 -0.29 -14.12 10.43
C VAL A 133 -0.99 -15.34 9.83
N GLY A 134 -0.23 -16.39 9.52
CA GLY A 134 -0.73 -17.63 8.95
C GLY A 134 -0.97 -17.55 7.43
N ALA A 135 -1.26 -18.71 6.83
CA ALA A 135 -1.34 -18.85 5.37
C ALA A 135 -2.53 -18.09 4.71
N ASP A 136 -3.57 -17.79 5.48
CA ASP A 136 -4.77 -17.11 4.98
C ASP A 136 -4.61 -15.59 4.86
N MET A 137 -3.53 -15.03 5.42
CA MET A 137 -3.20 -13.61 5.39
C MET A 137 -1.96 -13.38 4.52
N LYS A 138 -2.06 -12.50 3.55
CA LYS A 138 -0.93 -12.05 2.74
C LYS A 138 -0.17 -10.92 3.42
N ILE A 139 1.14 -10.88 3.23
CA ILE A 139 2.00 -9.75 3.59
C ILE A 139 2.58 -9.18 2.30
N SER A 140 2.34 -7.91 2.04
CA SER A 140 2.88 -7.20 0.90
C SER A 140 3.94 -6.20 1.33
N LEU A 141 5.20 -6.45 0.95
CA LEU A 141 6.30 -5.53 1.20
C LEU A 141 6.23 -4.38 0.22
N GLU A 142 6.00 -3.18 0.71
CA GLU A 142 6.12 -1.94 -0.04
C GLU A 142 7.48 -1.31 0.23
N PHE A 143 8.29 -1.16 -0.80
CA PHE A 143 9.53 -0.40 -0.72
C PHE A 143 9.21 1.10 -0.75
N CYS A 144 9.95 1.92 -0.01
CA CYS A 144 9.72 3.36 0.02
C CYS A 144 10.84 4.09 -0.71
N GLY A 145 10.49 4.84 -1.75
CA GLY A 145 11.41 5.53 -2.64
C GLY A 145 12.08 6.75 -2.00
N ALA A 146 12.87 6.53 -0.94
CA ALA A 146 13.63 7.57 -0.26
C ALA A 146 15.08 7.12 -0.02
N PRO A 147 16.08 8.02 -0.15
CA PRO A 147 17.50 7.66 -0.03
C PRO A 147 17.88 7.02 1.31
N ASN A 148 17.18 7.37 2.38
CA ASN A 148 17.42 6.87 3.74
C ASN A 148 16.51 5.69 4.14
N CYS A 149 15.68 5.18 3.21
CA CYS A 149 14.89 3.97 3.47
C CYS A 149 15.75 2.72 3.31
N SER A 150 15.59 1.75 4.19
CA SER A 150 16.39 0.52 4.23
C SER A 150 16.15 -0.40 3.02
N ILE A 151 14.96 -0.38 2.43
CA ILE A 151 14.60 -1.09 1.20
C ILE A 151 13.86 -0.09 0.30
N ASN A 152 14.60 0.53 -0.60
CA ASN A 152 14.12 1.70 -1.34
C ASN A 152 13.96 1.51 -2.86
N GLN A 153 14.15 0.31 -3.36
CA GLN A 153 13.98 -0.02 -4.78
C GLN A 153 13.23 -1.33 -4.94
N PHE A 154 12.44 -1.44 -6.01
CA PHE A 154 11.70 -2.65 -6.35
C PHE A 154 12.59 -3.89 -6.41
N GLY A 155 13.73 -3.83 -7.10
CA GLY A 155 14.64 -4.98 -7.24
C GLY A 155 15.12 -5.54 -5.90
N THR A 156 15.43 -4.66 -4.94
CA THR A 156 15.83 -5.04 -3.58
C THR A 156 14.66 -5.69 -2.82
N ALA A 157 13.46 -5.09 -2.90
CA ALA A 157 12.25 -5.64 -2.25
C ALA A 157 11.90 -7.02 -2.83
N TYR A 158 11.97 -7.16 -4.16
CA TYR A 158 11.69 -8.43 -4.81
C TYR A 158 12.73 -9.51 -4.47
N ASP A 159 14.02 -9.16 -4.35
CA ASP A 159 15.05 -10.08 -3.87
C ASP A 159 14.78 -10.58 -2.44
N VAL A 160 14.34 -9.68 -1.55
CA VAL A 160 13.92 -10.04 -0.18
C VAL A 160 12.76 -11.01 -0.23
N VAL A 161 11.70 -10.71 -0.99
CA VAL A 161 10.51 -11.58 -1.12
C VAL A 161 10.87 -12.96 -1.68
N LYS A 162 11.73 -13.03 -2.69
CA LYS A 162 12.25 -14.32 -3.20
C LYS A 162 12.98 -15.11 -2.11
N ALA A 163 13.84 -14.43 -1.33
CA ALA A 163 14.60 -15.09 -0.26
C ALA A 163 13.73 -15.52 0.92
N VAL A 164 12.61 -14.83 1.17
CA VAL A 164 11.62 -15.25 2.19
C VAL A 164 11.03 -16.61 1.85
N ASP A 165 10.75 -16.87 0.57
CA ASP A 165 10.22 -18.15 0.05
C ASP A 165 8.96 -18.62 0.79
N ARG A 166 7.94 -17.74 0.81
CA ARG A 166 6.59 -18.01 1.35
C ARG A 166 5.54 -17.57 0.36
N ASP A 167 4.51 -18.37 0.12
CA ASP A 167 3.44 -18.06 -0.85
C ASP A 167 2.63 -16.82 -0.45
N ASN A 168 2.48 -16.58 0.84
CA ASN A 168 1.75 -15.45 1.37
C ASN A 168 2.59 -14.16 1.53
N VAL A 169 3.82 -14.12 1.01
CA VAL A 169 4.65 -12.90 0.99
C VAL A 169 4.90 -12.45 -0.43
N GLY A 170 4.63 -11.18 -0.71
CA GLY A 170 4.77 -10.53 -2.03
C GLY A 170 5.18 -9.07 -1.91
N VAL A 171 5.10 -8.34 -3.02
CA VAL A 171 5.53 -6.93 -3.14
C VAL A 171 4.34 -6.05 -3.51
N THR A 172 4.26 -4.87 -2.93
CA THR A 172 3.47 -3.73 -3.42
C THR A 172 4.34 -2.91 -4.36
N VAL A 173 3.83 -2.61 -5.55
CA VAL A 173 4.45 -1.68 -6.50
C VAL A 173 3.75 -0.34 -6.38
N ASP A 174 4.41 0.64 -5.77
CA ASP A 174 3.97 2.03 -5.73
C ASP A 174 4.70 2.83 -6.83
N THR A 175 3.95 3.60 -7.63
CA THR A 175 4.51 4.28 -8.81
C THR A 175 5.40 5.47 -8.45
N PHE A 176 5.10 6.21 -7.38
CA PHE A 176 5.94 7.28 -6.86
C PHE A 176 7.26 6.72 -6.32
N HIS A 177 7.19 5.72 -5.47
CA HIS A 177 8.38 5.07 -4.91
C HIS A 177 9.23 4.39 -5.98
N PHE A 178 8.60 3.84 -7.01
CA PHE A 178 9.29 3.26 -8.15
C PHE A 178 10.10 4.32 -8.91
N HIS A 179 9.52 5.51 -9.10
CA HIS A 179 10.16 6.64 -9.79
C HIS A 179 11.29 7.24 -8.95
N GLU A 180 11.05 7.58 -7.69
CA GLU A 180 11.95 8.37 -6.84
C GLU A 180 13.34 7.76 -6.65
N MET A 181 13.43 6.44 -6.55
CA MET A 181 14.72 5.76 -6.42
C MET A 181 15.14 5.01 -7.68
N CYS A 182 14.60 5.40 -8.84
CA CYS A 182 14.98 4.85 -10.15
C CYS A 182 14.90 3.32 -10.19
N SER A 183 13.84 2.74 -9.67
CA SER A 183 13.59 1.30 -9.82
C SER A 183 13.52 0.93 -11.31
N ARG A 184 14.07 -0.22 -11.66
CA ARG A 184 14.27 -0.60 -13.06
C ARG A 184 13.10 -1.40 -13.58
N LEU A 185 12.60 -1.05 -14.76
CA LEU A 185 11.55 -1.82 -15.45
C LEU A 185 11.99 -3.25 -15.78
N GLU A 186 13.29 -3.47 -16.03
CA GLU A 186 13.85 -4.80 -16.27
C GLU A 186 13.66 -5.72 -15.06
N ASP A 187 13.83 -5.18 -13.83
CA ASP A 187 13.63 -5.95 -12.60
C ASP A 187 12.14 -6.31 -12.41
N LEU A 188 11.23 -5.41 -12.79
CA LEU A 188 9.78 -5.67 -12.75
C LEU A 188 9.37 -6.72 -13.81
N ARG A 189 9.92 -6.66 -15.04
CA ARG A 189 9.61 -7.60 -16.12
C ARG A 189 10.03 -9.04 -15.86
N VAL A 190 11.00 -9.26 -14.99
CA VAL A 190 11.45 -10.61 -14.63
C VAL A 190 10.83 -11.13 -13.34
N ALA A 191 9.96 -10.35 -12.71
CA ALA A 191 9.26 -10.76 -11.50
C ALA A 191 8.15 -11.79 -11.80
N ASP A 192 7.87 -12.66 -10.83
CA ASP A 192 6.65 -13.49 -10.86
C ASP A 192 5.45 -12.60 -10.53
N GLY A 193 4.56 -12.40 -11.49
CA GLY A 193 3.35 -11.59 -11.31
C GLY A 193 2.45 -12.05 -10.16
N LYS A 194 2.54 -13.33 -9.77
CA LYS A 194 1.84 -13.86 -8.60
C LYS A 194 2.39 -13.36 -7.27
N LYS A 195 3.59 -12.76 -7.28
CA LYS A 195 4.23 -12.14 -6.12
C LYS A 195 4.02 -10.63 -6.06
N ILE A 196 3.39 -10.03 -7.05
CA ILE A 196 2.90 -8.65 -6.98
C ILE A 196 1.50 -8.70 -6.39
N PHE A 197 1.34 -8.19 -5.17
CA PHE A 197 0.09 -8.31 -4.43
C PHE A 197 -0.77 -7.06 -4.48
N ALA A 198 -0.15 -5.88 -4.57
CA ALA A 198 -0.82 -4.60 -4.68
C ALA A 198 -0.10 -3.68 -5.67
N TYR A 199 -0.85 -2.75 -6.24
CA TYR A 199 -0.33 -1.71 -7.13
C TYR A 199 -0.91 -0.36 -6.66
N HIS A 200 -0.03 0.49 -6.09
CA HIS A 200 -0.37 1.85 -5.68
C HIS A 200 -0.13 2.82 -6.82
N LEU A 201 -1.15 3.55 -7.13
CA LEU A 201 -1.20 4.50 -8.23
C LEU A 201 -1.15 5.93 -7.71
N ASN A 202 -0.21 6.68 -8.22
CA ASN A 202 0.03 8.09 -7.98
C ASN A 202 0.98 8.61 -9.08
N ASP A 203 1.30 9.89 -9.08
CA ASP A 203 2.32 10.48 -9.94
C ASP A 203 3.30 11.31 -9.09
N CYS A 204 4.27 11.98 -9.70
CA CYS A 204 5.31 12.73 -9.02
C CYS A 204 5.59 14.06 -9.73
N GLU A 205 5.86 15.13 -8.96
CA GLU A 205 6.35 16.39 -9.50
C GLU A 205 7.70 16.20 -10.23
N ASP A 206 7.98 17.02 -11.23
CA ASP A 206 9.27 17.04 -11.97
C ASP A 206 10.35 17.72 -11.13
N LEU A 207 10.89 16.98 -10.16
CA LEU A 207 11.92 17.41 -9.23
C LEU A 207 13.12 16.43 -9.27
N PRO A 208 14.28 16.79 -8.70
CA PRO A 208 15.43 15.87 -8.66
C PRO A 208 15.09 14.57 -7.92
N LEU A 209 15.42 13.44 -8.54
CA LEU A 209 15.17 12.10 -8.00
C LEU A 209 15.71 11.93 -6.58
N GLY A 210 14.94 11.29 -5.72
CA GLY A 210 15.25 11.09 -4.31
C GLY A 210 15.06 12.32 -3.44
N SER A 211 14.53 13.43 -3.98
CA SER A 211 14.29 14.66 -3.22
C SER A 211 12.82 14.88 -2.86
N CYS A 212 11.89 14.12 -3.44
CA CYS A 212 10.47 14.26 -3.18
C CYS A 212 10.05 13.51 -1.91
N GLY A 213 9.32 14.18 -1.05
CA GLY A 213 8.49 13.54 -0.04
C GLY A 213 7.11 13.20 -0.61
N ASP A 214 6.31 12.46 0.14
CA ASP A 214 4.95 12.06 -0.28
C ASP A 214 4.03 13.27 -0.57
N ASP A 215 4.34 14.44 -0.01
CA ASP A 215 3.65 15.71 -0.30
C ASP A 215 3.82 16.21 -1.73
N LYS A 216 4.69 15.56 -2.53
CA LYS A 216 4.94 15.85 -3.95
C LYS A 216 4.25 14.87 -4.89
N ARG A 217 3.44 13.96 -4.36
CA ARG A 217 2.57 13.11 -5.18
C ARG A 217 1.56 13.95 -5.95
N LEU A 218 1.20 13.48 -7.15
CA LEU A 218 0.22 14.12 -8.04
C LEU A 218 -0.80 13.07 -8.49
N TRP A 219 -1.98 13.54 -8.90
CA TRP A 219 -2.94 12.68 -9.58
C TRP A 219 -2.29 12.02 -10.80
N PRO A 220 -2.60 10.72 -11.05
CA PRO A 220 -2.03 9.97 -12.17
C PRO A 220 -2.17 10.69 -13.52
N GLY A 221 -1.04 10.90 -14.19
CA GLY A 221 -0.95 11.60 -15.47
C GLY A 221 -0.71 13.11 -15.39
N GLU A 222 -0.58 13.66 -14.19
CA GLU A 222 -0.25 15.09 -13.98
C GLU A 222 1.26 15.32 -13.73
N GLY A 223 2.07 14.26 -13.59
CA GLY A 223 3.50 14.30 -13.29
C GLY A 223 4.39 13.62 -14.33
N VAL A 224 5.50 13.07 -13.86
CA VAL A 224 6.60 12.56 -14.71
C VAL A 224 6.84 11.05 -14.59
N VAL A 225 6.04 10.31 -13.84
CA VAL A 225 6.19 8.86 -13.69
C VAL A 225 5.97 8.13 -15.04
N ASP A 226 6.83 7.17 -15.37
CA ASP A 226 6.68 6.32 -16.57
C ASP A 226 5.56 5.28 -16.37
N HIS A 227 4.33 5.75 -16.31
CA HIS A 227 3.15 4.89 -16.19
C HIS A 227 3.00 3.90 -17.34
N ALA A 228 3.39 4.30 -18.56
CA ALA A 228 3.30 3.41 -19.72
C ALA A 228 4.25 2.23 -19.59
N GLY A 229 5.50 2.48 -19.17
CA GLY A 229 6.51 1.44 -18.95
C GLY A 229 6.12 0.50 -17.81
N ILE A 230 5.66 1.04 -16.66
CA ILE A 230 5.25 0.24 -15.49
C ILE A 230 4.03 -0.62 -15.85
N ALA A 231 2.99 -0.03 -16.47
CA ALA A 231 1.80 -0.77 -16.86
C ALA A 231 2.10 -1.88 -17.89
N ALA A 232 2.98 -1.62 -18.87
CA ALA A 232 3.43 -2.63 -19.82
C ALA A 232 4.13 -3.79 -19.10
N ALA A 233 5.06 -3.50 -18.18
CA ALA A 233 5.77 -4.52 -17.42
C ALA A 233 4.81 -5.36 -16.55
N LEU A 234 3.85 -4.73 -15.85
CA LEU A 234 2.83 -5.44 -15.06
C LEU A 234 1.97 -6.37 -15.93
N LYS A 235 1.59 -5.93 -17.14
CA LYS A 235 0.84 -6.77 -18.10
C LYS A 235 1.67 -7.94 -18.62
N GLU A 236 2.96 -7.71 -18.94
CA GLU A 236 3.88 -8.76 -19.41
C GLU A 236 4.02 -9.90 -18.39
N ILE A 237 4.04 -9.58 -17.09
CA ILE A 237 4.12 -10.59 -16.02
C ILE A 237 2.75 -11.13 -15.58
N GLY A 238 1.66 -10.69 -16.24
CA GLY A 238 0.30 -11.18 -15.98
C GLY A 238 -0.31 -10.69 -14.68
N PHE A 239 0.09 -9.52 -14.17
CA PHE A 239 -0.59 -8.91 -13.02
C PHE A 239 -1.98 -8.41 -13.42
N ASP A 240 -3.00 -8.87 -12.70
CA ASP A 240 -4.41 -8.46 -12.85
C ASP A 240 -5.05 -8.33 -11.46
N GLY A 241 -4.47 -7.48 -10.63
CA GLY A 241 -4.91 -7.23 -9.27
C GLY A 241 -5.77 -5.97 -9.10
N VAL A 242 -5.59 -5.34 -7.96
CA VAL A 242 -6.23 -4.06 -7.61
C VAL A 242 -5.25 -2.92 -7.91
N CYS A 243 -5.75 -1.88 -8.55
CA CYS A 243 -5.07 -0.60 -8.72
C CYS A 243 -5.63 0.37 -7.69
N THR A 244 -4.87 0.66 -6.66
CA THR A 244 -5.27 1.48 -5.52
C THR A 244 -4.67 2.87 -5.65
N ILE A 245 -5.51 3.90 -5.66
CA ILE A 245 -5.05 5.30 -5.60
C ILE A 245 -4.56 5.62 -4.18
N GLU A 246 -3.36 6.22 -4.10
CA GLU A 246 -2.75 6.61 -2.82
C GLU A 246 -2.04 7.96 -2.94
N GLU A 247 -2.59 8.98 -2.27
CA GLU A 247 -2.09 10.36 -2.32
C GLU A 247 -1.89 10.91 -0.90
N PHE A 248 -0.89 11.81 -0.77
CA PHE A 248 -0.57 12.47 0.50
C PHE A 248 -0.40 13.99 0.34
N ARG A 249 -0.98 14.56 -0.72
CA ARG A 249 -0.76 15.95 -1.09
C ARG A 249 -1.63 16.91 -0.27
N PRO A 250 -1.04 17.93 0.39
CA PRO A 250 -1.80 18.90 1.20
C PRO A 250 -2.88 19.66 0.42
N GLU A 251 -2.64 19.97 -0.86
CA GLU A 251 -3.63 20.65 -1.72
C GLU A 251 -4.85 19.78 -1.98
N TYR A 252 -4.69 18.45 -2.01
CA TYR A 252 -5.80 17.51 -2.18
C TYR A 252 -6.58 17.35 -0.87
N TYR A 253 -5.92 17.44 0.28
CA TYR A 253 -6.57 17.49 1.59
C TYR A 253 -7.38 18.76 1.83
N ALA A 254 -7.04 19.86 1.13
CA ALA A 254 -7.83 21.10 1.17
C ALA A 254 -9.16 21.01 0.40
N MET A 255 -9.35 19.99 -0.43
CA MET A 255 -10.63 19.70 -1.09
C MET A 255 -11.69 19.28 -0.07
N SER A 256 -12.99 19.35 -0.45
CA SER A 256 -13.99 18.64 0.32
C SER A 256 -13.72 17.13 0.25
N HIS A 257 -14.05 16.38 1.31
CA HIS A 257 -13.86 14.94 1.35
C HIS A 257 -14.54 14.25 0.12
N GLU A 258 -15.75 14.66 -0.20
CA GLU A 258 -16.49 14.14 -1.36
C GLU A 258 -15.80 14.43 -2.69
N ASP A 259 -15.34 15.68 -2.91
CA ASP A 259 -14.66 16.05 -4.15
C ASP A 259 -13.32 15.31 -4.31
N ASN A 260 -12.58 15.09 -3.20
CA ASN A 260 -11.34 14.33 -3.20
C ASN A 260 -11.60 12.86 -3.64
N VAL A 261 -12.50 12.14 -2.97
CA VAL A 261 -12.81 10.73 -3.29
C VAL A 261 -13.40 10.60 -4.70
N LYS A 262 -14.24 11.55 -5.12
CA LYS A 262 -14.77 11.59 -6.50
C LYS A 262 -13.64 11.74 -7.53
N LYS A 263 -12.74 12.71 -7.33
CA LYS A 263 -11.59 12.92 -8.23
C LYS A 263 -10.70 11.67 -8.27
N ALA A 264 -10.40 11.08 -7.12
CA ALA A 264 -9.66 9.84 -7.00
C ALA A 264 -10.29 8.70 -7.85
N ALA A 265 -11.62 8.54 -7.78
CA ALA A 265 -12.34 7.53 -8.56
C ALA A 265 -12.26 7.79 -10.07
N GLU A 266 -12.38 9.05 -10.49
CA GLU A 266 -12.30 9.45 -11.89
C GLU A 266 -10.92 9.15 -12.48
N VAL A 267 -9.84 9.63 -11.84
CA VAL A 267 -8.47 9.45 -12.35
C VAL A 267 -8.03 7.99 -12.34
N THR A 268 -8.41 7.22 -11.33
CA THR A 268 -8.08 5.78 -11.26
C THR A 268 -8.78 5.01 -12.36
N ARG A 269 -10.06 5.30 -12.61
CA ARG A 269 -10.83 4.64 -13.69
C ARG A 269 -10.26 4.95 -15.06
N ASP A 270 -9.96 6.23 -15.32
CA ASP A 270 -9.39 6.68 -16.59
C ASP A 270 -8.01 6.03 -16.82
N PHE A 271 -7.20 5.94 -15.78
CA PHE A 271 -5.92 5.26 -15.82
C PHE A 271 -6.06 3.77 -16.16
N VAL A 272 -6.91 3.05 -15.42
CA VAL A 272 -7.14 1.62 -15.67
C VAL A 272 -7.68 1.39 -17.07
N GLN A 273 -8.62 2.20 -17.54
CA GLN A 273 -9.13 2.10 -18.91
C GLN A 273 -8.05 2.35 -19.95
N LYS A 274 -7.19 3.33 -19.75
CA LYS A 274 -6.12 3.70 -20.70
C LYS A 274 -5.04 2.63 -20.80
N TYR A 275 -4.62 2.05 -19.69
CA TYR A 275 -3.43 1.19 -19.67
C TYR A 275 -3.75 -0.31 -19.55
N PHE A 276 -4.92 -0.69 -19.04
CA PHE A 276 -5.31 -2.09 -18.77
C PHE A 276 -6.63 -2.51 -19.40
N GLY A 277 -7.34 -1.55 -20.03
CA GLY A 277 -8.57 -1.81 -20.78
C GLY A 277 -8.39 -2.49 -22.14
#